data_c7b1767888f402fd94b0fc81785b0bc2
#
_entry.id   c7b1767888f402fd94b0fc81785b0bc2
#
_cell.length_a   1.000
_cell.length_b   1.000
_cell.length_c   1.000
_cell.angle_alpha   90.00
_cell.angle_beta   90.00
_cell.angle_gamma   90.00
#
_symmetry.space_group_name_H-M   'P 1'
#
loop_
_entity.id
_entity.type
_entity.pdbx_description
1 polymer ?
#
loop_
_entity_poly.entity_id
_entity_poly.type
_entity_poly.pdbx_seq_one_letter_code
_entity_poly.pdbx_strand_id
1 'polypeptide(L)'
;GLDCRPVILGREGGERVSDGAGISSVHDVKNAEEVVREARKIGRIVAFHAGEKNPDDIDDALAFDPDLLVHCTHATDAHLRRIVDMGIPIAVCPRSNWLLGVAASPAHPPIARILELGGRLLLGTDNAMFVQPDMLREMAFTATVYRAPPKEILRAAIAGATLAGRTGYLEIGQNTKMLVINPAKCNLSFSKDIRTTIVKRLDPSSIEQNVLTLQ
;
A
#
# COMPACT_ATOMS: atom_id res chain seq x y z
N GLY A 1 21.72 10.87 -4.45
CA GLY A 1 20.70 9.83 -4.58
C GLY A 1 19.76 9.86 -3.39
N LEU A 2 18.53 9.39 -3.58
CA LEU A 2 17.60 9.25 -2.44
C LEU A 2 18.15 8.13 -1.54
N ASP A 3 18.32 8.42 -0.25
CA ASP A 3 18.65 7.40 0.74
C ASP A 3 17.35 6.64 1.10
N CYS A 4 16.93 5.77 0.21
CA CYS A 4 15.84 4.83 0.44
C CYS A 4 16.35 3.40 0.23
N ARG A 5 15.93 2.49 1.10
CA ARG A 5 16.11 1.05 0.90
C ARG A 5 14.80 0.49 0.37
N PRO A 6 14.72 0.14 -0.93
CA PRO A 6 13.54 -0.50 -1.48
C PRO A 6 13.41 -1.92 -0.92
N VAL A 7 12.18 -2.41 -0.80
CA VAL A 7 11.85 -3.83 -0.69
C VAL A 7 11.39 -4.27 -2.06
N ILE A 8 12.16 -5.14 -2.68
CA ILE A 8 11.93 -5.59 -4.05
C ILE A 8 11.25 -6.95 -4.02
N LEU A 9 10.10 -7.06 -4.66
CA LEU A 9 9.38 -8.30 -4.85
C LEU A 9 9.60 -8.76 -6.29
N GLY A 10 10.39 -9.80 -6.47
CA GLY A 10 10.80 -10.31 -7.77
C GLY A 10 9.74 -11.20 -8.41
N ARG A 11 9.81 -11.32 -9.74
CA ARG A 11 8.97 -12.19 -10.59
C ARG A 11 9.86 -12.93 -11.58
N GLU A 12 9.35 -14.02 -12.15
CA GLU A 12 9.96 -14.74 -13.28
C GLU A 12 11.43 -15.11 -13.06
N GLY A 13 11.75 -15.61 -11.87
CA GLY A 13 13.11 -15.96 -11.45
C GLY A 13 13.83 -14.87 -10.65
N GLY A 14 13.34 -13.63 -10.71
CA GLY A 14 13.87 -12.51 -9.92
C GLY A 14 13.62 -12.65 -8.43
N GLU A 15 12.63 -13.42 -8.01
CA GLU A 15 12.33 -13.73 -6.61
C GLU A 15 13.49 -14.42 -5.88
N ARG A 16 14.40 -15.06 -6.61
CA ARG A 16 15.59 -15.72 -6.04
C ARG A 16 16.65 -14.78 -5.52
N VAL A 17 16.68 -13.54 -6.02
CA VAL A 17 17.70 -12.53 -5.70
C VAL A 17 17.13 -11.26 -5.06
N SER A 18 15.81 -11.16 -4.93
CA SER A 18 15.08 -10.01 -4.37
C SER A 18 14.70 -10.23 -2.90
N ASP A 19 14.03 -9.27 -2.28
CA ASP A 19 13.58 -9.35 -0.88
C ASP A 19 12.34 -10.23 -0.70
N GLY A 20 11.64 -10.56 -1.79
CA GLY A 20 10.45 -11.40 -1.75
C GLY A 20 9.94 -11.79 -3.13
N ALA A 21 8.83 -12.51 -3.16
CA ALA A 21 8.11 -12.89 -4.36
C ALA A 21 6.87 -12.02 -4.56
N GLY A 22 6.72 -11.43 -5.76
CA GLY A 22 5.52 -10.71 -6.17
C GLY A 22 4.81 -11.46 -7.29
N ILE A 23 3.69 -12.09 -7.00
CA ILE A 23 2.94 -12.89 -7.95
C ILE A 23 1.81 -12.04 -8.54
N SER A 24 1.76 -11.94 -9.89
CA SER A 24 0.81 -11.09 -10.59
C SER A 24 -0.64 -11.54 -10.42
N SER A 25 -0.90 -12.83 -10.56
CA SER A 25 -2.12 -13.54 -10.20
C SER A 25 -1.78 -15.01 -10.06
N VAL A 26 -2.47 -15.72 -9.18
CA VAL A 26 -2.29 -17.15 -9.04
C VAL A 26 -2.61 -17.91 -10.35
N HIS A 27 -3.52 -17.36 -11.16
CA HIS A 27 -3.93 -17.95 -12.43
C HIS A 27 -2.94 -17.70 -13.58
N ASP A 28 -2.08 -16.67 -13.46
CA ASP A 28 -1.09 -16.31 -14.49
C ASP A 28 0.27 -17.01 -14.31
N VAL A 29 0.54 -17.55 -13.11
CA VAL A 29 1.83 -18.14 -12.75
C VAL A 29 1.73 -19.63 -12.59
N LYS A 30 2.22 -20.39 -13.57
CA LYS A 30 2.10 -21.87 -13.61
C LYS A 30 2.77 -22.60 -12.44
N ASN A 31 3.78 -21.99 -11.80
CA ASN A 31 4.59 -22.58 -10.73
C ASN A 31 4.49 -21.77 -9.43
N ALA A 32 3.34 -21.14 -9.16
CA ALA A 32 3.14 -20.32 -7.97
C ALA A 32 3.49 -21.07 -6.66
N GLU A 33 3.12 -22.34 -6.54
CA GLU A 33 3.45 -23.17 -5.38
C GLU A 33 4.96 -23.32 -5.15
N GLU A 34 5.73 -23.51 -6.22
CA GLU A 34 7.19 -23.62 -6.12
C GLU A 34 7.80 -22.30 -5.70
N VAL A 35 7.39 -21.20 -6.32
CA VAL A 35 7.86 -19.84 -6.00
C VAL A 35 7.59 -19.52 -4.55
N VAL A 36 6.37 -19.74 -4.05
CA VAL A 36 6.00 -19.50 -2.66
C VAL A 36 6.81 -20.38 -1.72
N ARG A 37 6.93 -21.67 -2.00
CA ARG A 37 7.70 -22.61 -1.19
C ARG A 37 9.17 -22.18 -1.07
N GLU A 38 9.81 -21.79 -2.19
CA GLU A 38 11.20 -21.34 -2.18
C GLU A 38 11.37 -20.02 -1.41
N ALA A 39 10.45 -19.06 -1.59
CA ALA A 39 10.46 -17.81 -0.83
C ALA A 39 10.30 -18.06 0.68
N ARG A 40 9.37 -18.92 1.08
CA ARG A 40 9.13 -19.28 2.49
C ARG A 40 10.32 -19.99 3.15
N LYS A 41 11.03 -20.87 2.44
CA LYS A 41 12.23 -21.56 2.96
C LYS A 41 13.30 -20.60 3.48
N ILE A 42 13.39 -19.42 2.91
CA ILE A 42 14.40 -18.40 3.23
C ILE A 42 13.81 -17.17 3.90
N GLY A 43 12.55 -17.27 4.40
CA GLY A 43 11.89 -16.23 5.18
C GLY A 43 11.57 -14.95 4.41
N ARG A 44 11.34 -15.05 3.09
CA ARG A 44 11.02 -13.91 2.23
C ARG A 44 9.53 -13.62 2.18
N ILE A 45 9.20 -12.35 1.93
CA ILE A 45 7.84 -11.86 1.75
C ILE A 45 7.22 -12.48 0.51
N VAL A 46 5.95 -12.89 0.61
CA VAL A 46 5.14 -13.35 -0.52
C VAL A 46 3.93 -12.45 -0.68
N ALA A 47 3.84 -11.79 -1.82
CA ALA A 47 2.74 -10.91 -2.18
C ALA A 47 2.02 -11.40 -3.43
N PHE A 48 0.69 -11.30 -3.43
CA PHE A 48 -0.14 -11.61 -4.59
C PHE A 48 -0.94 -10.39 -5.03
N HIS A 49 -0.99 -10.15 -6.33
CA HIS A 49 -2.06 -9.35 -6.93
C HIS A 49 -3.29 -10.26 -7.02
N ALA A 50 -4.39 -9.84 -6.43
CA ALA A 50 -5.62 -10.60 -6.41
C ALA A 50 -6.84 -9.68 -6.40
N GLY A 51 -7.92 -10.12 -7.01
CA GLY A 51 -9.17 -9.38 -7.07
C GLY A 51 -9.07 -8.05 -7.82
N GLU A 52 -8.15 -7.92 -8.76
CA GLU A 52 -7.97 -6.69 -9.53
C GLU A 52 -9.13 -6.50 -10.52
N LYS A 53 -9.36 -7.46 -11.41
CA LYS A 53 -10.39 -7.40 -12.46
C LYS A 53 -11.72 -8.00 -12.05
N ASN A 54 -11.67 -9.06 -11.27
CA ASN A 54 -12.80 -9.81 -10.71
C ASN A 54 -12.35 -10.50 -9.41
N PRO A 55 -13.24 -11.10 -8.61
CA PRO A 55 -12.90 -11.72 -7.33
C PRO A 55 -12.34 -13.16 -7.43
N ASP A 56 -12.23 -13.75 -8.62
CA ASP A 56 -12.14 -15.20 -8.82
C ASP A 56 -10.81 -15.82 -8.33
N ASP A 57 -9.74 -15.02 -8.25
CA ASP A 57 -8.40 -15.46 -7.82
C ASP A 57 -8.08 -15.21 -6.35
N ILE A 58 -9.00 -14.56 -5.60
CA ILE A 58 -8.73 -14.15 -4.22
C ILE A 58 -8.62 -15.37 -3.30
N ASP A 59 -9.55 -16.33 -3.40
CA ASP A 59 -9.53 -17.52 -2.54
C ASP A 59 -8.32 -18.39 -2.81
N ASP A 60 -7.92 -18.52 -4.07
CA ASP A 60 -6.72 -19.25 -4.47
C ASP A 60 -5.45 -18.56 -3.97
N ALA A 61 -5.39 -17.21 -4.02
CA ALA A 61 -4.27 -16.47 -3.45
C ALA A 61 -4.20 -16.63 -1.92
N LEU A 62 -5.36 -16.61 -1.22
CA LEU A 62 -5.44 -16.82 0.23
C LEU A 62 -5.00 -18.22 0.67
N ALA A 63 -5.12 -19.23 -0.19
CA ALA A 63 -4.64 -20.59 0.11
C ALA A 63 -3.13 -20.68 0.29
N PHE A 64 -2.37 -19.69 -0.22
CA PHE A 64 -0.93 -19.58 -0.04
C PHE A 64 -0.49 -18.81 1.21
N ASP A 65 -1.44 -18.35 2.05
CA ASP A 65 -1.16 -17.54 3.25
C ASP A 65 -0.19 -16.38 2.98
N PRO A 66 -0.56 -15.43 2.08
CA PRO A 66 0.35 -14.36 1.67
C PRO A 66 0.62 -13.35 2.77
N ASP A 67 1.79 -12.69 2.72
CA ASP A 67 2.13 -11.58 3.62
C ASP A 67 1.48 -10.26 3.18
N LEU A 68 1.03 -10.18 1.93
CA LEU A 68 0.43 -9.00 1.33
C LEU A 68 -0.49 -9.39 0.17
N LEU A 69 -1.67 -8.80 0.14
CA LEU A 69 -2.51 -8.75 -1.06
C LEU A 69 -2.48 -7.35 -1.68
N VAL A 70 -2.41 -7.29 -3.00
CA VAL A 70 -2.47 -6.03 -3.76
C VAL A 70 -3.78 -5.98 -4.53
N HIS A 71 -4.36 -4.80 -4.61
CA HIS A 71 -5.65 -4.44 -5.22
C HIS A 71 -6.86 -4.84 -4.38
N CYS A 72 -7.30 -6.08 -4.39
CA CYS A 72 -8.57 -6.53 -3.82
C CYS A 72 -9.76 -5.65 -4.26
N THR A 73 -9.69 -5.11 -5.48
CA THR A 73 -10.64 -4.11 -6.02
C THR A 73 -12.05 -4.66 -6.05
N HIS A 74 -12.22 -5.92 -6.43
CA HIS A 74 -13.49 -6.60 -6.54
C HIS A 74 -13.72 -7.63 -5.42
N ALA A 75 -13.02 -7.50 -4.29
CA ALA A 75 -13.22 -8.39 -3.15
C ALA A 75 -14.66 -8.30 -2.61
N THR A 76 -15.27 -9.44 -2.39
CA THR A 76 -16.59 -9.56 -1.73
C THR A 76 -16.46 -9.35 -0.23
N ASP A 77 -17.58 -9.14 0.47
CA ASP A 77 -17.58 -9.03 1.93
C ASP A 77 -17.02 -10.29 2.63
N ALA A 78 -17.30 -11.47 2.07
CA ALA A 78 -16.75 -12.73 2.56
C ALA A 78 -15.21 -12.79 2.42
N HIS A 79 -14.68 -12.38 1.26
CA HIS A 79 -13.24 -12.28 1.06
C HIS A 79 -12.60 -11.31 2.04
N LEU A 80 -13.17 -10.11 2.21
CA LEU A 80 -12.63 -9.10 3.12
C LEU A 80 -12.59 -9.59 4.58
N ARG A 81 -13.65 -10.25 5.06
CA ARG A 81 -13.66 -10.85 6.41
C ARG A 81 -12.54 -11.88 6.55
N ARG A 82 -12.42 -12.79 5.61
CA ARG A 82 -11.37 -13.82 5.63
C ARG A 82 -9.98 -13.20 5.64
N ILE A 83 -9.72 -12.19 4.79
CA ILE A 83 -8.43 -11.47 4.75
C ILE A 83 -8.13 -10.80 6.10
N VAL A 84 -9.13 -10.16 6.70
CA VAL A 84 -8.99 -9.50 8.00
C VAL A 84 -8.76 -10.50 9.12
N ASP A 85 -9.49 -11.62 9.13
CA ASP A 85 -9.34 -12.70 10.13
C ASP A 85 -7.94 -13.34 10.05
N MET A 86 -7.38 -13.45 8.85
CA MET A 86 -6.00 -13.91 8.62
C MET A 86 -4.95 -12.83 8.95
N GLY A 87 -5.35 -11.58 9.21
CA GLY A 87 -4.44 -10.47 9.50
C GLY A 87 -3.60 -10.00 8.30
N ILE A 88 -4.00 -10.36 7.06
CA ILE A 88 -3.27 -10.02 5.85
C ILE A 88 -3.52 -8.55 5.48
N PRO A 89 -2.47 -7.73 5.26
CA PRO A 89 -2.63 -6.38 4.78
C PRO A 89 -3.05 -6.33 3.31
N ILE A 90 -3.81 -5.27 2.96
CA ILE A 90 -4.24 -5.01 1.59
C ILE A 90 -3.63 -3.70 1.10
N ALA A 91 -2.84 -3.74 0.03
CA ALA A 91 -2.35 -2.55 -0.66
C ALA A 91 -3.31 -2.16 -1.79
N VAL A 92 -4.03 -1.07 -1.63
CA VAL A 92 -4.91 -0.52 -2.67
C VAL A 92 -4.18 0.53 -3.50
N CYS A 93 -4.50 0.59 -4.80
CA CYS A 93 -3.86 1.49 -5.76
C CYS A 93 -4.92 2.33 -6.49
N PRO A 94 -5.59 3.26 -5.78
CA PRO A 94 -6.78 3.95 -6.27
C PRO A 94 -6.61 4.65 -7.60
N ARG A 95 -5.57 5.46 -7.80
CA ARG A 95 -5.38 6.21 -9.05
C ARG A 95 -5.13 5.30 -10.25
N SER A 96 -4.32 4.26 -10.07
CA SER A 96 -4.06 3.28 -11.12
C SER A 96 -5.34 2.56 -11.52
N ASN A 97 -6.09 2.07 -10.56
CA ASN A 97 -7.34 1.34 -10.80
C ASN A 97 -8.38 2.19 -11.55
N TRP A 98 -8.47 3.49 -11.23
CA TRP A 98 -9.36 4.41 -11.95
C TRP A 98 -8.86 4.71 -13.36
N LEU A 99 -7.57 4.99 -13.52
CA LEU A 99 -6.99 5.30 -14.83
C LEU A 99 -7.13 4.14 -15.81
N LEU A 100 -6.93 2.92 -15.33
CA LEU A 100 -7.01 1.70 -16.14
C LEU A 100 -8.45 1.17 -16.30
N GLY A 101 -9.44 1.85 -15.73
CA GLY A 101 -10.84 1.43 -15.80
C GLY A 101 -11.18 0.17 -15.00
N VAL A 102 -10.28 -0.27 -14.12
CA VAL A 102 -10.51 -1.38 -13.20
C VAL A 102 -11.53 -0.99 -12.13
N ALA A 103 -11.50 0.26 -11.70
CA ALA A 103 -12.51 0.86 -10.82
C ALA A 103 -13.29 1.93 -11.58
N ALA A 104 -14.63 1.89 -11.49
CA ALA A 104 -15.54 2.86 -12.10
C ALA A 104 -16.42 3.58 -11.07
N SER A 105 -16.24 3.29 -9.79
CA SER A 105 -17.00 3.91 -8.71
C SER A 105 -16.24 3.89 -7.39
N PRO A 106 -16.58 4.74 -6.41
CA PRO A 106 -15.98 4.73 -5.08
C PRO A 106 -16.25 3.46 -4.26
N ALA A 107 -17.07 2.53 -4.76
CA ALA A 107 -17.29 1.23 -4.13
C ALA A 107 -16.10 0.27 -4.36
N HIS A 108 -15.25 0.57 -5.35
CA HIS A 108 -14.13 -0.28 -5.77
C HIS A 108 -12.83 0.51 -5.89
N PRO A 109 -11.75 0.11 -5.19
CA PRO A 109 -11.70 -0.92 -4.15
C PRO A 109 -12.54 -0.54 -2.92
N PRO A 110 -13.01 -1.53 -2.14
CA PRO A 110 -13.96 -1.32 -1.04
C PRO A 110 -13.27 -0.77 0.23
N ILE A 111 -12.60 0.37 0.11
CA ILE A 111 -11.78 0.98 1.17
C ILE A 111 -12.57 1.19 2.47
N ALA A 112 -13.77 1.74 2.37
CA ALA A 112 -14.62 1.97 3.54
C ALA A 112 -14.89 0.66 4.29
N ARG A 113 -15.19 -0.41 3.54
CA ARG A 113 -15.49 -1.71 4.12
C ARG A 113 -14.27 -2.39 4.74
N ILE A 114 -13.10 -2.26 4.12
CA ILE A 114 -11.83 -2.73 4.70
C ILE A 114 -11.60 -2.07 6.07
N LEU A 115 -11.77 -0.75 6.14
CA LEU A 115 -11.59 0.01 7.38
C LEU A 115 -12.63 -0.33 8.46
N GLU A 116 -13.91 -0.51 8.08
CA GLU A 116 -14.98 -0.92 8.99
C GLU A 116 -14.73 -2.29 9.63
N LEU A 117 -14.16 -3.21 8.87
CA LEU A 117 -13.77 -4.54 9.37
C LEU A 117 -12.49 -4.53 10.22
N GLY A 118 -11.80 -3.38 10.34
CA GLY A 118 -10.53 -3.26 11.03
C GLY A 118 -9.34 -3.80 10.23
N GLY A 119 -9.49 -3.94 8.92
CA GLY A 119 -8.44 -4.43 8.02
C GLY A 119 -7.22 -3.52 7.94
N ARG A 120 -6.07 -4.11 7.71
CA ARG A 120 -4.79 -3.41 7.56
C ARG A 120 -4.66 -2.87 6.14
N LEU A 121 -4.99 -1.59 5.96
CA LEU A 121 -4.92 -0.90 4.67
C LEU A 121 -3.52 -0.33 4.44
N LEU A 122 -2.96 -0.57 3.26
CA LEU A 122 -1.79 0.08 2.70
C LEU A 122 -2.19 0.86 1.45
N LEU A 123 -1.47 1.93 1.15
CA LEU A 123 -1.69 2.74 -0.04
C LEU A 123 -0.48 2.59 -0.96
N GLY A 124 -0.73 2.31 -2.23
CA GLY A 124 0.26 2.17 -3.29
C GLY A 124 -0.10 2.98 -4.53
N THR A 125 0.88 3.29 -5.38
CA THR A 125 0.67 4.00 -6.64
C THR A 125 0.61 3.08 -7.85
N ASP A 126 1.03 1.82 -7.67
CA ASP A 126 1.10 0.81 -8.72
C ASP A 126 1.99 1.22 -9.90
N ASN A 127 1.56 1.01 -11.10
CA ASN A 127 2.34 1.07 -12.33
C ASN A 127 2.85 2.48 -12.67
N ALA A 128 4.15 2.71 -12.49
CA ALA A 128 4.82 3.98 -12.75
C ALA A 128 4.77 4.43 -14.23
N MET A 129 4.41 3.54 -15.15
CA MET A 129 4.24 3.89 -16.58
C MET A 129 2.96 4.70 -16.82
N PHE A 130 1.92 4.49 -15.99
CA PHE A 130 0.63 5.14 -16.14
C PHE A 130 0.36 6.18 -15.05
N VAL A 131 0.84 5.92 -13.84
CA VAL A 131 0.60 6.77 -12.68
C VAL A 131 1.92 7.23 -12.11
N GLN A 132 2.13 8.54 -12.03
CA GLN A 132 3.31 9.08 -11.35
C GLN A 132 3.39 8.53 -9.92
N PRO A 133 4.54 7.97 -9.47
CA PRO A 133 4.71 7.46 -8.12
C PRO A 133 4.82 8.61 -7.10
N ASP A 134 3.68 9.17 -6.75
CA ASP A 134 3.51 10.30 -5.83
C ASP A 134 2.46 9.96 -4.77
N MET A 135 2.92 9.64 -3.57
CA MET A 135 2.07 9.27 -2.45
C MET A 135 1.18 10.43 -1.96
N LEU A 136 1.61 11.68 -2.11
CA LEU A 136 0.80 12.84 -1.74
C LEU A 136 -0.44 12.94 -2.63
N ARG A 137 -0.26 12.75 -3.93
CA ARG A 137 -1.39 12.70 -4.89
C ARG A 137 -2.28 11.49 -4.66
N GLU A 138 -1.71 10.34 -4.30
CA GLU A 138 -2.49 9.14 -3.97
C GLU A 138 -3.38 9.38 -2.76
N MET A 139 -2.82 9.97 -1.70
CA MET A 139 -3.59 10.35 -0.50
C MET A 139 -4.72 11.33 -0.83
N ALA A 140 -4.44 12.39 -1.60
CA ALA A 140 -5.42 13.40 -1.96
C ALA A 140 -6.56 12.81 -2.81
N PHE A 141 -6.23 11.94 -3.76
CA PHE A 141 -7.20 11.24 -4.58
C PHE A 141 -8.10 10.33 -3.73
N THR A 142 -7.49 9.52 -2.88
CA THR A 142 -8.21 8.60 -1.97
C THR A 142 -9.16 9.35 -1.05
N ALA A 143 -8.71 10.47 -0.48
CA ALA A 143 -9.55 11.32 0.38
C ALA A 143 -10.74 11.93 -0.37
N THR A 144 -10.55 12.29 -1.63
CA THR A 144 -11.56 12.98 -2.44
C THR A 144 -12.58 12.01 -3.01
N VAL A 145 -12.12 10.92 -3.61
CA VAL A 145 -12.97 9.96 -4.31
C VAL A 145 -13.64 9.00 -3.35
N TYR A 146 -12.87 8.40 -2.45
CA TYR A 146 -13.38 7.36 -1.52
C TYR A 146 -13.89 7.93 -0.21
N ARG A 147 -13.66 9.22 0.07
CA ARG A 147 -14.05 9.90 1.31
C ARG A 147 -13.55 9.22 2.57
N ALA A 148 -12.45 8.47 2.45
CA ALA A 148 -11.83 7.81 3.58
C ALA A 148 -11.29 8.84 4.60
N PRO A 149 -11.33 8.53 5.91
CA PRO A 149 -10.87 9.45 6.94
C PRO A 149 -9.39 9.79 6.78
N PRO A 150 -8.97 11.08 6.85
CA PRO A 150 -7.58 11.48 6.66
C PRO A 150 -6.59 10.77 7.58
N LYS A 151 -6.99 10.45 8.80
CA LYS A 151 -6.17 9.67 9.75
C LYS A 151 -5.85 8.29 9.20
N GLU A 152 -6.82 7.60 8.62
CA GLU A 152 -6.62 6.24 8.09
C GLU A 152 -5.83 6.26 6.78
N ILE A 153 -6.01 7.30 5.95
CA ILE A 153 -5.21 7.49 4.74
C ILE A 153 -3.73 7.72 5.09
N LEU A 154 -3.44 8.58 6.08
CA LEU A 154 -2.06 8.79 6.55
C LEU A 154 -1.44 7.48 7.07
N ARG A 155 -2.20 6.70 7.85
CA ARG A 155 -1.75 5.39 8.31
C ARG A 155 -1.44 4.46 7.16
N ALA A 156 -2.35 4.37 6.18
CA ALA A 156 -2.17 3.52 5.02
C ALA A 156 -0.93 3.91 4.17
N ALA A 157 -0.66 5.21 4.05
CA ALA A 157 0.49 5.73 3.28
C ALA A 157 1.84 5.37 3.91
N ILE A 158 1.92 5.21 5.24
CA ILE A 158 3.17 4.88 5.97
C ILE A 158 3.24 3.40 6.38
N ALA A 159 2.13 2.67 6.33
CA ALA A 159 2.04 1.29 6.82
C ALA A 159 2.96 0.32 6.04
N GLY A 160 3.29 0.62 4.79
CA GLY A 160 4.23 -0.17 3.99
C GLY A 160 5.63 -0.33 4.62
N ALA A 161 6.01 0.57 5.53
CA ALA A 161 7.26 0.46 6.28
C ALA A 161 7.35 -0.84 7.09
N THR A 162 6.22 -1.37 7.56
CA THR A 162 6.17 -2.62 8.34
C THR A 162 6.62 -3.84 7.53
N LEU A 163 6.39 -3.84 6.22
CA LEU A 163 6.87 -4.89 5.31
C LEU A 163 8.41 -4.93 5.22
N ALA A 164 9.05 -3.80 5.49
CA ALA A 164 10.51 -3.68 5.57
C ALA A 164 11.05 -3.90 6.99
N GLY A 165 10.23 -4.39 7.93
CA GLY A 165 10.61 -4.55 9.33
C GLY A 165 10.87 -3.22 10.05
N ARG A 166 10.25 -2.11 9.60
CA ARG A 166 10.42 -0.77 10.16
C ARG A 166 9.10 -0.28 10.76
N THR A 167 9.19 0.57 11.78
CA THR A 167 8.04 1.32 12.24
C THR A 167 7.78 2.53 11.35
N GLY A 168 6.49 2.83 11.09
CA GLY A 168 6.05 4.07 10.46
C GLY A 168 5.79 5.18 11.48
N TYR A 169 6.10 4.96 12.76
CA TYR A 169 5.82 5.87 13.85
C TYR A 169 7.08 6.29 14.57
N LEU A 170 6.99 7.45 15.25
CA LEU A 170 8.06 7.93 16.13
C LEU A 170 8.04 7.11 17.43
N GLU A 171 9.10 6.37 17.68
CA GLU A 171 9.27 5.55 18.89
C GLU A 171 10.63 5.84 19.56
N ILE A 172 10.65 5.85 20.88
CA ILE A 172 11.88 6.08 21.65
C ILE A 172 12.89 4.96 21.37
N GLY A 173 14.12 5.35 20.99
CA GLY A 173 15.20 4.40 20.69
C GLY A 173 15.16 3.79 19.31
N GLN A 174 14.23 4.23 18.44
CA GLN A 174 14.14 3.79 17.05
C GLN A 174 14.62 4.88 16.08
N ASN A 175 15.37 4.46 15.05
CA ASN A 175 15.70 5.34 13.95
C ASN A 175 14.47 5.55 13.08
N THR A 176 13.94 6.77 13.11
CA THR A 176 12.73 7.13 12.35
C THR A 176 13.08 8.12 11.24
N LYS A 177 12.58 7.86 10.04
CA LYS A 177 12.66 8.80 8.92
C LYS A 177 11.53 9.81 9.02
N MET A 178 11.84 11.08 8.84
CA MET A 178 10.88 12.18 8.96
C MET A 178 10.96 13.11 7.76
N LEU A 179 9.83 13.74 7.45
CA LEU A 179 9.76 14.85 6.51
C LEU A 179 9.60 16.16 7.26
N VAL A 180 10.39 17.17 6.92
CA VAL A 180 10.21 18.53 7.40
C VAL A 180 9.37 19.28 6.37
N ILE A 181 8.23 19.80 6.80
CA ILE A 181 7.26 20.49 5.95
C ILE A 181 7.28 21.97 6.30
N ASN A 182 7.40 22.83 5.28
CA ASN A 182 7.23 24.27 5.44
C ASN A 182 5.73 24.62 5.49
N PRO A 183 5.22 25.05 6.65
CA PRO A 183 3.80 25.32 6.83
C PRO A 183 3.29 26.48 5.97
N ALA A 184 4.16 27.41 5.58
CA ALA A 184 3.79 28.57 4.76
C ALA A 184 3.50 28.18 3.30
N LYS A 185 4.14 27.11 2.80
CA LYS A 185 3.96 26.64 1.42
C LYS A 185 2.70 25.80 1.19
N CYS A 186 2.03 25.35 2.25
CA CYS A 186 0.85 24.48 2.15
C CYS A 186 -0.33 24.92 3.02
N ASN A 187 -0.32 26.16 3.52
CA ASN A 187 -1.35 26.72 4.40
C ASN A 187 -1.57 25.95 5.72
N LEU A 188 -0.59 25.16 6.17
CA LEU A 188 -0.69 24.42 7.43
C LEU A 188 -0.85 25.35 8.64
N SER A 189 -0.26 26.55 8.60
CA SER A 189 -0.36 27.57 9.67
C SER A 189 -1.81 28.01 9.94
N PHE A 190 -2.69 27.87 8.99
CA PHE A 190 -4.12 28.24 9.09
C PHE A 190 -5.05 27.04 9.22
N SER A 191 -4.47 25.83 9.31
CA SER A 191 -5.27 24.59 9.34
C SER A 191 -5.92 24.38 10.70
N LYS A 192 -7.23 24.09 10.68
CA LYS A 192 -7.97 23.60 11.87
C LYS A 192 -7.78 22.10 12.08
N ASP A 193 -7.46 21.36 11.02
CA ASP A 193 -7.15 19.93 11.05
C ASP A 193 -5.93 19.65 10.16
N ILE A 194 -4.80 19.51 10.82
CA ILE A 194 -3.49 19.29 10.18
C ILE A 194 -3.50 18.02 9.31
N ARG A 195 -4.14 16.94 9.76
CA ARG A 195 -4.19 15.68 9.01
C ARG A 195 -4.93 15.84 7.70
N THR A 196 -6.09 16.49 7.73
CA THR A 196 -6.86 16.80 6.52
C THR A 196 -6.06 17.68 5.57
N THR A 197 -5.35 18.67 6.08
CA THR A 197 -4.52 19.56 5.24
C THR A 197 -3.36 18.79 4.60
N ILE A 198 -2.65 17.98 5.36
CA ILE A 198 -1.57 17.14 4.83
C ILE A 198 -2.10 16.21 3.72
N VAL A 199 -3.16 15.47 4.00
CA VAL A 199 -3.71 14.47 3.06
C VAL A 199 -4.22 15.10 1.78
N LYS A 200 -4.89 16.25 1.86
CA LYS A 200 -5.58 16.84 0.69
C LYS A 200 -4.79 17.92 -0.02
N ARG A 201 -3.80 18.53 0.61
CA ARG A 201 -3.20 19.78 0.13
C ARG A 201 -1.68 19.80 0.13
N LEU A 202 -1.02 18.83 0.74
CA LEU A 202 0.43 18.82 0.75
C LEU A 202 0.95 18.59 -0.66
N ASP A 203 1.88 19.43 -1.07
CA ASP A 203 2.57 19.37 -2.34
C ASP A 203 4.06 19.08 -2.10
N PRO A 204 4.77 18.35 -2.98
CA PRO A 204 6.20 18.10 -2.85
C PRO A 204 7.05 19.34 -2.62
N SER A 205 6.66 20.49 -3.20
CA SER A 205 7.36 21.79 -2.98
C SER A 205 7.32 22.29 -1.54
N SER A 206 6.38 21.78 -0.74
CA SER A 206 6.26 22.10 0.69
C SER A 206 7.24 21.31 1.55
N ILE A 207 7.89 20.29 1.01
CA ILE A 207 8.89 19.49 1.72
C ILE A 207 10.23 20.20 1.62
N GLU A 208 10.80 20.61 2.76
CA GLU A 208 12.09 21.28 2.79
C GLU A 208 13.25 20.34 3.00
N GLN A 209 13.05 19.30 3.80
CA GLN A 209 14.11 18.36 4.12
C GLN A 209 13.55 16.97 4.43
N ASN A 210 14.22 15.95 3.92
CA ASN A 210 14.08 14.58 4.39
C ASN A 210 15.09 14.40 5.53
N VAL A 211 14.64 14.36 6.77
CA VAL A 211 15.50 14.05 7.91
C VAL A 211 15.62 12.55 8.00
N LEU A 212 16.83 12.06 7.78
CA LEU A 212 17.09 10.64 7.64
C LEU A 212 17.31 9.94 8.96
N THR A 213 17.72 10.66 10.00
CA THR A 213 18.00 10.05 11.31
C THR A 213 18.01 11.13 12.40
N LEU A 214 17.23 10.93 13.45
CA LEU A 214 17.58 11.46 14.78
C LEU A 214 18.35 10.33 15.47
N GLN A 215 19.63 10.56 15.75
CA GLN A 215 20.43 9.73 16.65
C GLN A 215 20.04 10.01 18.08
#